data_9c100a27a2eb9959392364aa63f5de6b
#
_entry.id   9c100a27a2eb9959392364aa63f5de6b
#
_cell.length_a   1.000
_cell.length_b   1.000
_cell.length_c   1.000
_cell.angle_alpha   90.00
_cell.angle_beta   90.00
_cell.angle_gamma   90.00
#
_symmetry.space_group_name_H-M   'P 1'
#
loop_
_entity.id
_entity.type
_entity.pdbx_description
1 polymer ?
#
loop_
_entity_poly.entity_id
_entity_poly.type
_entity_poly.pdbx_seq_one_letter_code
_entity_poly.pdbx_strand_id
1 'polypeptide(L)'
;DFVCYRRRGHNETDEPFATQPMMYKEIKSKNTVTDLYFQKLIKNDSIQENMFDGFKKEYRSHMEKGEMVAESMAMNPDSGLHFDWSPYLKPDLSKPYPTAVSLELLKNTMEVGMNFEPNIEVQKQVGKLYDERRKMLDGELPMNWGFAEMAAYSTLLGEGYPVRITGQDTRRGTFSHRHLVVKDQKTGIGYVPLSNLNNGNKKFEIYDSLLSEEAVLAFEYGYASTWPEGLIVWEAQFGDFVNVAQVVIDQFIVSAETKWNRLSGLTMFLPHGYEGQGPEHSSCRLERFLQLCAYDNIQVCVPTMPAQIFHL
;
A
#
# COMPACT_ATOMS: atom_id res chain seq x y z
N ASP A 1 13.58 10.97 -3.86
CA ASP A 1 14.47 11.35 -2.73
C ASP A 1 14.18 12.79 -2.30
N PHE A 2 14.06 12.99 -1.01
CA PHE A 2 13.90 14.31 -0.42
C PHE A 2 15.18 14.72 0.29
N VAL A 3 15.93 15.64 -0.29
CA VAL A 3 17.20 16.11 0.25
C VAL A 3 17.02 17.50 0.86
N CYS A 4 17.28 17.61 2.15
CA CYS A 4 17.13 18.86 2.89
C CYS A 4 18.20 19.01 3.97
N TYR A 5 18.23 20.19 4.59
CA TYR A 5 19.07 20.48 5.76
C TYR A 5 18.30 21.36 6.74
N ARG A 6 18.66 21.27 8.02
CA ARG A 6 18.09 22.14 9.06
C ARG A 6 18.83 23.49 9.06
N ARG A 7 18.09 24.57 9.18
CA ARG A 7 18.67 25.90 9.38
C ARG A 7 18.91 26.22 10.86
N ARG A 8 18.30 25.47 11.76
CA ARG A 8 18.41 25.60 13.22
C ARG A 8 18.76 24.25 13.83
N GLY A 9 19.04 24.20 15.14
CA GLY A 9 19.32 22.96 15.84
C GLY A 9 18.15 21.99 15.95
N HIS A 10 18.35 20.91 16.67
CA HIS A 10 17.35 19.87 16.88
C HIS A 10 16.11 20.41 17.62
N ASN A 11 16.34 21.29 18.57
CA ASN A 11 15.30 22.02 19.29
C ASN A 11 15.70 23.50 19.40
N GLU A 12 14.84 24.33 19.99
CA GLU A 12 15.04 25.78 20.08
C GLU A 12 16.22 26.21 21.00
N THR A 13 16.66 25.34 21.89
CA THR A 13 17.79 25.57 22.80
C THR A 13 19.12 25.05 22.26
N ASP A 14 19.10 24.30 21.15
CA ASP A 14 20.28 23.73 20.54
C ASP A 14 21.01 24.76 19.67
N GLU A 15 22.33 24.93 19.92
CA GLU A 15 23.20 25.80 19.14
C GLU A 15 24.18 24.98 18.28
N PRO A 16 23.81 24.70 17.02
CA PRO A 16 24.58 23.78 16.19
C PRO A 16 25.96 24.32 15.77
N PHE A 17 26.23 25.62 15.91
CA PHE A 17 27.59 26.17 15.71
C PHE A 17 28.61 25.63 16.69
N ALA A 18 28.16 25.21 17.87
CA ALA A 18 29.06 24.64 18.89
C ALA A 18 29.73 23.33 18.42
N THR A 19 29.01 22.54 17.60
CA THR A 19 29.47 21.22 17.13
C THR A 19 29.77 21.16 15.64
N GLN A 20 29.12 21.99 14.84
CA GLN A 20 29.18 21.94 13.37
C GLN A 20 29.39 23.36 12.74
N PRO A 21 30.45 24.09 13.14
CA PRO A 21 30.61 25.50 12.75
C PRO A 21 30.81 25.70 11.24
N MET A 22 31.52 24.81 10.57
CA MET A 22 31.76 24.92 9.13
C MET A 22 30.49 24.70 8.32
N MET A 23 29.71 23.66 8.66
CA MET A 23 28.45 23.35 7.99
C MET A 23 27.44 24.49 8.17
N TYR A 24 27.28 24.99 9.37
CA TYR A 24 26.31 26.06 9.63
C TYR A 24 26.74 27.43 9.07
N LYS A 25 28.02 27.65 8.86
CA LYS A 25 28.49 28.81 8.07
C LYS A 25 27.95 28.76 6.65
N GLU A 26 28.04 27.60 6.00
CA GLU A 26 27.47 27.40 4.66
C GLU A 26 25.93 27.49 4.66
N ILE A 27 25.27 26.85 5.63
CA ILE A 27 23.81 26.88 5.75
C ILE A 27 23.27 28.30 5.92
N LYS A 28 23.92 29.12 6.76
CA LYS A 28 23.51 30.52 6.98
C LYS A 28 23.70 31.41 5.76
N SER A 29 24.71 31.12 4.91
CA SER A 29 24.94 31.87 3.69
C SER A 29 23.93 31.57 2.58
N LYS A 30 23.20 30.46 2.65
CA LYS A 30 22.24 30.07 1.63
C LYS A 30 20.93 30.86 1.73
N ASN A 31 20.38 31.22 0.60
CA ASN A 31 19.06 31.82 0.50
C ASN A 31 17.97 30.78 0.93
N THR A 32 16.87 31.26 1.46
CA THR A 32 15.73 30.40 1.77
C THR A 32 15.04 29.91 0.51
N VAL A 33 14.30 28.81 0.60
CA VAL A 33 13.47 28.32 -0.53
C VAL A 33 12.49 29.41 -0.99
N THR A 34 11.93 30.16 -0.05
CA THR A 34 11.03 31.28 -0.35
C THR A 34 11.74 32.37 -1.17
N ASP A 35 12.96 32.78 -0.79
CA ASP A 35 13.73 33.79 -1.52
C ASP A 35 14.05 33.30 -2.95
N LEU A 36 14.47 32.03 -3.08
CA LEU A 36 14.78 31.44 -4.39
C LEU A 36 13.55 31.36 -5.28
N TYR A 37 12.42 30.96 -4.74
CA TYR A 37 11.17 30.86 -5.50
C TYR A 37 10.66 32.24 -5.90
N PHE A 38 10.74 33.21 -5.00
CA PHE A 38 10.36 34.58 -5.29
C PHE A 38 11.21 35.18 -6.42
N GLN A 39 12.53 35.00 -6.36
CA GLN A 39 13.44 35.43 -7.46
C GLN A 39 13.07 34.77 -8.80
N LYS A 40 12.68 33.49 -8.77
CA LYS A 40 12.19 32.78 -9.96
C LYS A 40 10.92 33.41 -10.52
N LEU A 41 9.96 33.81 -9.66
CA LEU A 41 8.72 34.44 -10.08
C LEU A 41 8.95 35.82 -10.68
N ILE A 42 9.87 36.64 -10.11
CA ILE A 42 10.29 37.92 -10.68
C ILE A 42 10.90 37.71 -12.06
N LYS A 43 11.84 36.75 -12.18
CA LYS A 43 12.49 36.46 -13.46
C LYS A 43 11.53 36.05 -14.57
N ASN A 44 10.39 35.48 -14.20
CA ASN A 44 9.33 35.06 -15.11
C ASN A 44 8.21 36.11 -15.27
N ASP A 45 8.42 37.34 -14.81
CA ASP A 45 7.43 38.44 -14.83
C ASP A 45 6.07 38.10 -14.20
N SER A 46 6.06 37.11 -13.31
CA SER A 46 4.83 36.67 -12.64
C SER A 46 4.44 37.57 -11.47
N ILE A 47 5.42 38.22 -10.83
CA ILE A 47 5.21 39.13 -9.70
C ILE A 47 6.26 40.28 -9.76
N GLN A 48 5.96 41.40 -9.09
CA GLN A 48 6.86 42.53 -8.96
C GLN A 48 7.73 42.41 -7.69
N GLU A 49 8.93 42.91 -7.71
CA GLU A 49 9.90 42.84 -6.60
C GLU A 49 9.37 43.45 -5.29
N ASN A 50 8.59 44.52 -5.37
CA ASN A 50 8.01 45.22 -4.21
C ASN A 50 6.90 44.44 -3.51
N MET A 51 6.33 43.40 -4.14
CA MET A 51 5.23 42.63 -3.57
C MET A 51 5.66 41.73 -2.40
N PHE A 52 6.95 41.34 -2.35
CA PHE A 52 7.42 40.39 -1.33
C PHE A 52 7.36 40.96 0.09
N ASP A 53 7.72 42.20 0.26
CA ASP A 53 7.61 42.85 1.58
C ASP A 53 6.15 43.12 1.96
N GLY A 54 5.28 43.33 0.99
CA GLY A 54 3.84 43.40 1.20
C GLY A 54 3.29 42.10 1.78
N PHE A 55 3.56 40.99 1.17
CA PHE A 55 3.14 39.65 1.64
C PHE A 55 3.66 39.33 3.04
N LYS A 56 4.91 39.65 3.35
CA LYS A 56 5.48 39.46 4.69
C LYS A 56 4.76 40.29 5.75
N LYS A 57 4.44 41.54 5.45
CA LYS A 57 3.72 42.44 6.37
C LYS A 57 2.29 41.96 6.61
N GLU A 58 1.59 41.59 5.57
CA GLU A 58 0.24 41.04 5.63
C GLU A 58 0.20 39.77 6.47
N TYR A 59 1.09 38.82 6.18
CA TYR A 59 1.19 37.58 6.94
C TYR A 59 1.44 37.82 8.44
N ARG A 60 2.36 38.73 8.80
CA ARG A 60 2.63 39.08 10.19
C ARG A 60 1.43 39.75 10.86
N SER A 61 0.73 40.65 10.15
CA SER A 61 -0.45 41.30 10.68
C SER A 61 -1.55 40.32 11.03
N HIS A 62 -1.79 39.30 10.17
CA HIS A 62 -2.76 38.25 10.45
C HIS A 62 -2.34 37.40 11.65
N MET A 63 -1.05 37.01 11.73
CA MET A 63 -0.53 36.24 12.88
C MET A 63 -0.68 37.01 14.21
N GLU A 64 -0.37 38.31 14.22
CA GLU A 64 -0.49 39.17 15.42
C GLU A 64 -1.95 39.30 15.90
N LYS A 65 -2.91 39.23 14.99
CA LYS A 65 -4.34 39.25 15.29
C LYS A 65 -4.91 37.87 15.64
N GLY A 66 -4.12 36.79 15.51
CA GLY A 66 -4.61 35.42 15.66
C GLY A 66 -5.52 34.96 14.54
N GLU A 67 -5.46 35.61 13.38
CA GLU A 67 -6.25 35.28 12.20
C GLU A 67 -5.58 34.17 11.37
N MET A 68 -6.39 33.35 10.72
CA MET A 68 -5.93 32.27 9.86
C MET A 68 -5.48 32.81 8.50
N VAL A 69 -4.20 32.66 8.16
CA VAL A 69 -3.62 33.25 6.93
C VAL A 69 -3.82 32.36 5.70
N ALA A 70 -3.99 31.06 5.90
CA ALA A 70 -4.09 30.06 4.83
C ALA A 70 -5.50 29.44 4.71
N GLU A 71 -6.53 30.17 5.10
CA GLU A 71 -7.90 29.67 5.14
C GLU A 71 -8.38 29.11 3.79
N SER A 72 -8.05 29.79 2.70
CA SER A 72 -8.41 29.36 1.34
C SER A 72 -7.64 28.10 0.87
N MET A 73 -6.47 27.83 1.44
CA MET A 73 -5.68 26.63 1.09
C MET A 73 -6.05 25.43 1.99
N ALA A 74 -6.45 25.70 3.24
CA ALA A 74 -6.86 24.66 4.19
C ALA A 74 -8.29 24.16 3.97
N MET A 75 -9.14 24.97 3.35
CA MET A 75 -10.59 24.74 3.20
C MET A 75 -11.00 24.24 1.82
N ASN A 76 -10.06 23.89 0.94
CA ASN A 76 -10.44 23.28 -0.32
C ASN A 76 -10.15 21.75 -0.28
N PRO A 77 -11.08 20.97 0.32
CA PRO A 77 -10.96 19.51 0.38
C PRO A 77 -11.19 18.85 -0.98
N ASP A 78 -11.53 19.62 -2.00
CA ASP A 78 -11.73 19.15 -3.39
C ASP A 78 -10.42 18.89 -4.16
N SER A 79 -9.29 18.96 -3.47
CA SER A 79 -8.12 18.27 -3.97
C SER A 79 -8.43 16.77 -3.91
N GLY A 80 -8.35 16.04 -5.02
CA GLY A 80 -8.51 14.57 -5.05
C GLY A 80 -7.49 13.82 -4.17
N LEU A 81 -7.03 14.45 -3.11
CA LEU A 81 -6.12 13.99 -2.06
C LEU A 81 -6.83 13.78 -0.72
N HIS A 82 -8.12 14.04 -0.63
CA HIS A 82 -8.91 13.76 0.58
C HIS A 82 -9.46 12.34 0.50
N PHE A 83 -9.11 11.51 1.49
CA PHE A 83 -9.60 10.14 1.63
C PHE A 83 -10.50 10.06 2.84
N ASP A 84 -11.74 9.62 2.65
CA ASP A 84 -12.72 9.52 3.72
C ASP A 84 -12.59 8.17 4.43
N TRP A 85 -12.04 8.20 5.65
CA TRP A 85 -11.96 7.04 6.54
C TRP A 85 -13.18 6.90 7.47
N SER A 86 -14.11 7.84 7.47
CA SER A 86 -15.25 7.85 8.40
C SER A 86 -16.12 6.58 8.36
N PRO A 87 -16.33 5.91 7.20
CA PRO A 87 -17.08 4.66 7.15
C PRO A 87 -16.39 3.48 7.86
N TYR A 88 -15.08 3.59 8.08
CA TYR A 88 -14.25 2.50 8.62
C TYR A 88 -13.88 2.72 10.10
N LEU A 89 -14.36 3.80 10.72
CA LEU A 89 -14.07 4.10 12.12
C LEU A 89 -14.90 3.21 13.05
N LYS A 90 -14.24 2.68 14.08
CA LYS A 90 -14.87 1.91 15.17
C LYS A 90 -15.75 0.74 14.67
N PRO A 91 -15.20 -0.19 13.89
CA PRO A 91 -15.94 -1.36 13.46
C PRO A 91 -16.37 -2.18 14.67
N ASP A 92 -17.58 -2.72 14.64
CA ASP A 92 -18.04 -3.67 15.65
C ASP A 92 -17.59 -5.09 15.28
N LEU A 93 -16.41 -5.47 15.74
CA LEU A 93 -15.81 -6.76 15.44
C LEU A 93 -16.57 -7.95 16.07
N SER A 94 -17.57 -7.72 16.94
CA SER A 94 -18.42 -8.76 17.49
C SER A 94 -19.52 -9.21 16.53
N LYS A 95 -19.80 -8.42 15.50
CA LYS A 95 -20.84 -8.73 14.52
C LYS A 95 -20.28 -9.48 13.31
N PRO A 96 -20.98 -10.52 12.82
CA PRO A 96 -20.62 -11.12 11.56
C PRO A 96 -20.89 -10.15 10.40
N TYR A 97 -19.91 -10.01 9.50
CA TYR A 97 -20.09 -9.27 8.25
C TYR A 97 -20.51 -10.24 7.13
N PRO A 98 -21.47 -9.88 6.27
CA PRO A 98 -21.86 -10.71 5.15
C PRO A 98 -20.76 -10.67 4.07
N THR A 99 -20.00 -11.76 3.99
CA THR A 99 -18.92 -11.92 2.99
C THR A 99 -19.31 -12.90 1.88
N ALA A 100 -20.54 -13.43 1.89
CA ALA A 100 -21.03 -14.34 0.88
C ALA A 100 -21.33 -13.59 -0.44
N VAL A 101 -20.90 -14.18 -1.54
CA VAL A 101 -21.21 -13.70 -2.90
C VAL A 101 -22.14 -14.68 -3.62
N SER A 102 -22.89 -14.22 -4.62
CA SER A 102 -23.69 -15.10 -5.45
C SER A 102 -22.81 -16.01 -6.31
N LEU A 103 -23.30 -17.25 -6.57
CA LEU A 103 -22.61 -18.15 -7.50
C LEU A 103 -22.51 -17.57 -8.92
N GLU A 104 -23.48 -16.75 -9.31
CA GLU A 104 -23.49 -16.07 -10.61
C GLU A 104 -22.33 -15.07 -10.69
N LEU A 105 -22.16 -14.22 -9.68
CA LEU A 105 -21.03 -13.27 -9.62
C LEU A 105 -19.70 -14.02 -9.65
N LEU A 106 -19.53 -15.05 -8.82
CA LEU A 106 -18.33 -15.87 -8.78
C LEU A 106 -17.99 -16.48 -10.13
N LYS A 107 -18.98 -17.12 -10.79
CA LYS A 107 -18.77 -17.74 -12.10
C LYS A 107 -18.42 -16.72 -13.16
N ASN A 108 -19.21 -15.67 -13.29
CA ASN A 108 -18.99 -14.64 -14.31
C ASN A 108 -17.60 -13.97 -14.17
N THR A 109 -17.20 -13.60 -12.96
CA THR A 109 -15.91 -12.93 -12.74
C THR A 109 -14.73 -13.88 -12.91
N MET A 110 -14.86 -15.12 -12.44
CA MET A 110 -13.81 -16.13 -12.62
C MET A 110 -13.64 -16.55 -14.08
N GLU A 111 -14.72 -16.72 -14.84
CA GLU A 111 -14.65 -17.00 -16.28
C GLU A 111 -13.88 -15.90 -17.01
N VAL A 112 -14.21 -14.64 -16.75
CA VAL A 112 -13.49 -13.50 -17.33
C VAL A 112 -12.04 -13.46 -16.86
N GLY A 113 -11.79 -13.63 -15.56
CA GLY A 113 -10.46 -13.58 -14.94
C GLY A 113 -9.54 -14.75 -15.30
N MET A 114 -10.07 -15.84 -15.86
CA MET A 114 -9.28 -16.98 -16.34
C MET A 114 -9.05 -16.99 -17.85
N ASN A 115 -9.58 -16.02 -18.58
CA ASN A 115 -9.40 -15.97 -20.01
C ASN A 115 -8.06 -15.37 -20.41
N PHE A 116 -7.40 -16.02 -21.36
CA PHE A 116 -6.17 -15.54 -21.97
C PHE A 116 -6.44 -14.84 -23.29
N GLU A 117 -5.54 -13.97 -23.70
CA GLU A 117 -5.54 -13.46 -25.08
C GLU A 117 -5.31 -14.63 -26.07
N PRO A 118 -5.98 -14.61 -27.25
CA PRO A 118 -5.99 -15.76 -28.17
C PRO A 118 -4.63 -16.23 -28.66
N ASN A 119 -3.61 -15.40 -28.63
CA ASN A 119 -2.30 -15.67 -29.22
C ASN A 119 -1.19 -15.98 -28.20
N ILE A 120 -1.54 -16.08 -26.89
CA ILE A 120 -0.53 -16.39 -25.84
C ILE A 120 -0.22 -17.87 -25.85
N GLU A 121 1.06 -18.20 -25.99
CA GLU A 121 1.55 -19.55 -25.73
C GLU A 121 1.86 -19.73 -24.26
N VAL A 122 0.98 -20.46 -23.56
CA VAL A 122 1.05 -20.67 -22.11
C VAL A 122 1.94 -21.87 -21.82
N GLN A 123 2.83 -21.75 -20.81
CA GLN A 123 3.63 -22.87 -20.33
C GLN A 123 2.71 -24.02 -19.86
N LYS A 124 3.07 -25.26 -20.20
CA LYS A 124 2.19 -26.43 -20.04
C LYS A 124 1.67 -26.65 -18.60
N GLN A 125 2.53 -26.44 -17.58
CA GLN A 125 2.13 -26.62 -16.18
C GLN A 125 1.16 -25.51 -15.73
N VAL A 126 1.40 -24.27 -16.19
CA VAL A 126 0.49 -23.14 -15.91
C VAL A 126 -0.85 -23.36 -16.60
N GLY A 127 -0.84 -23.84 -17.85
CA GLY A 127 -2.07 -24.21 -18.56
C GLY A 127 -2.90 -25.24 -17.79
N LYS A 128 -2.24 -26.32 -17.32
CA LYS A 128 -2.88 -27.34 -16.50
C LYS A 128 -3.46 -26.79 -15.19
N LEU A 129 -2.77 -25.87 -14.53
CA LEU A 129 -3.28 -25.21 -13.31
C LEU A 129 -4.58 -24.43 -13.60
N TYR A 130 -4.66 -23.70 -14.73
CA TYR A 130 -5.86 -23.00 -15.09
C TYR A 130 -7.00 -23.94 -15.51
N ASP A 131 -6.71 -25.08 -16.15
CA ASP A 131 -7.69 -26.12 -16.44
C ASP A 131 -8.26 -26.74 -15.14
N GLU A 132 -7.42 -26.97 -14.13
CA GLU A 132 -7.85 -27.43 -12.81
C GLU A 132 -8.71 -26.35 -12.11
N ARG A 133 -8.39 -25.06 -12.25
CA ARG A 133 -9.24 -23.97 -11.73
C ARG A 133 -10.63 -23.94 -12.37
N ARG A 134 -10.74 -24.20 -13.67
CA ARG A 134 -12.05 -24.33 -14.34
C ARG A 134 -12.87 -25.48 -13.74
N LYS A 135 -12.23 -26.62 -13.52
CA LYS A 135 -12.88 -27.77 -12.85
C LYS A 135 -13.30 -27.46 -11.43
N MET A 136 -12.51 -26.68 -10.68
CA MET A 136 -12.89 -26.19 -9.34
C MET A 136 -14.11 -25.27 -9.41
N LEU A 137 -14.17 -24.38 -10.39
CA LEU A 137 -15.32 -23.49 -10.62
C LEU A 137 -16.59 -24.26 -10.96
N ASP A 138 -16.47 -25.35 -11.72
CA ASP A 138 -17.59 -26.24 -12.10
C ASP A 138 -17.99 -27.21 -10.98
N GLY A 139 -17.23 -27.27 -9.89
CA GLY A 139 -17.47 -28.18 -8.75
C GLY A 139 -17.00 -29.61 -8.99
N GLU A 140 -16.22 -29.87 -10.04
CA GLU A 140 -15.65 -31.18 -10.34
C GLU A 140 -14.43 -31.49 -9.46
N LEU A 141 -13.74 -30.47 -8.98
CA LEU A 141 -12.60 -30.58 -8.05
C LEU A 141 -12.82 -29.71 -6.81
N PRO A 142 -12.30 -30.12 -5.65
CA PRO A 142 -12.29 -29.26 -4.47
C PRO A 142 -11.42 -28.03 -4.69
N MET A 143 -11.88 -26.88 -4.21
CA MET A 143 -11.14 -25.62 -4.29
C MET A 143 -9.84 -25.69 -3.48
N ASN A 144 -8.74 -25.30 -4.06
CA ASN A 144 -7.47 -25.12 -3.38
C ASN A 144 -7.23 -23.64 -3.00
N TRP A 145 -6.15 -23.39 -2.27
CA TRP A 145 -5.80 -22.04 -1.79
C TRP A 145 -5.63 -21.02 -2.92
N GLY A 146 -4.87 -21.35 -3.96
CA GLY A 146 -4.63 -20.45 -5.08
C GLY A 146 -5.89 -20.12 -5.89
N PHE A 147 -6.83 -21.07 -5.97
CA PHE A 147 -8.16 -20.80 -6.54
C PHE A 147 -8.95 -19.84 -5.65
N ALA A 148 -8.97 -20.07 -4.33
CA ALA A 148 -9.73 -19.25 -3.39
C ALA A 148 -9.22 -17.79 -3.35
N GLU A 149 -7.92 -17.57 -3.37
CA GLU A 149 -7.36 -16.23 -3.52
C GLU A 149 -7.83 -15.56 -4.82
N MET A 150 -7.69 -16.25 -5.95
CA MET A 150 -8.10 -15.70 -7.24
C MET A 150 -9.59 -15.39 -7.28
N ALA A 151 -10.41 -16.25 -6.69
CA ALA A 151 -11.86 -16.07 -6.59
C ALA A 151 -12.22 -14.83 -5.76
N ALA A 152 -11.55 -14.63 -4.61
CA ALA A 152 -11.73 -13.44 -3.79
C ALA A 152 -11.38 -12.15 -4.56
N TYR A 153 -10.24 -12.13 -5.23
CA TYR A 153 -9.84 -10.96 -6.03
C TYR A 153 -10.80 -10.70 -7.20
N SER A 154 -11.25 -11.76 -7.88
CA SER A 154 -12.18 -11.64 -9.00
C SER A 154 -13.51 -11.06 -8.57
N THR A 155 -14.07 -11.53 -7.46
CA THR A 155 -15.36 -11.04 -6.94
C THR A 155 -15.27 -9.62 -6.41
N LEU A 156 -14.19 -9.26 -5.71
CA LEU A 156 -13.94 -7.88 -5.28
C LEU A 156 -13.88 -6.92 -6.47
N LEU A 157 -13.16 -7.27 -7.52
CA LEU A 157 -13.11 -6.49 -8.76
C LEU A 157 -14.49 -6.36 -9.41
N GLY A 158 -15.25 -7.47 -9.43
CA GLY A 158 -16.62 -7.50 -9.95
C GLY A 158 -17.57 -6.58 -9.17
N GLU A 159 -17.40 -6.47 -7.87
CA GLU A 159 -18.14 -5.55 -6.99
C GLU A 159 -17.56 -4.12 -7.02
N GLY A 160 -16.41 -3.95 -7.68
CA GLY A 160 -15.81 -2.65 -7.91
C GLY A 160 -14.79 -2.22 -6.87
N TYR A 161 -14.20 -3.14 -6.13
CA TYR A 161 -13.08 -2.87 -5.24
C TYR A 161 -11.76 -3.14 -5.96
N PRO A 162 -10.82 -2.18 -5.96
CA PRO A 162 -9.49 -2.40 -6.53
C PRO A 162 -8.67 -3.32 -5.63
N VAL A 163 -7.80 -4.11 -6.26
CA VAL A 163 -6.92 -5.04 -5.55
C VAL A 163 -5.48 -4.80 -5.98
N ARG A 164 -4.58 -4.60 -5.01
CA ARG A 164 -3.16 -4.44 -5.24
C ARG A 164 -2.38 -5.43 -4.37
N ILE A 165 -1.48 -6.18 -5.00
CA ILE A 165 -0.64 -7.17 -4.32
C ILE A 165 0.82 -6.94 -4.68
N THR A 166 1.68 -6.83 -3.68
CA THR A 166 3.11 -6.58 -3.86
C THR A 166 3.93 -7.45 -2.92
N GLY A 167 5.04 -7.94 -3.38
CA GLY A 167 5.99 -8.77 -2.62
C GLY A 167 6.97 -9.48 -3.52
N GLN A 168 7.87 -10.25 -2.96
CA GLN A 168 8.83 -11.05 -3.72
C GLN A 168 8.14 -12.28 -4.30
N ASP A 169 8.35 -12.58 -5.58
CA ASP A 169 7.73 -13.67 -6.31
C ASP A 169 6.18 -13.68 -6.27
N THR A 170 5.55 -12.57 -5.96
CA THR A 170 4.10 -12.46 -5.72
C THR A 170 3.28 -12.83 -6.96
N ARG A 171 3.76 -12.50 -8.15
CA ARG A 171 3.08 -12.81 -9.43
C ARG A 171 2.84 -14.29 -9.64
N ARG A 172 3.78 -15.13 -9.19
CA ARG A 172 3.69 -16.58 -9.20
C ARG A 172 3.17 -17.15 -7.88
N GLY A 173 3.45 -16.46 -6.80
CA GLY A 173 3.42 -16.94 -5.42
C GLY A 173 4.69 -17.71 -5.10
N THR A 174 5.27 -17.53 -3.90
CA THR A 174 6.50 -18.23 -3.47
C THR A 174 6.38 -19.74 -3.62
N PHE A 175 5.20 -20.29 -3.35
CA PHE A 175 4.91 -21.73 -3.42
C PHE A 175 4.31 -22.17 -4.77
N SER A 176 4.42 -21.36 -5.81
CA SER A 176 3.87 -21.62 -7.15
C SER A 176 2.34 -21.87 -7.15
N HIS A 177 1.62 -21.34 -6.20
CA HIS A 177 0.18 -21.53 -6.02
C HIS A 177 -0.68 -20.51 -6.76
N ARG A 178 -0.12 -19.32 -7.05
CA ARG A 178 -0.88 -18.17 -7.54
C ARG A 178 -0.91 -18.06 -9.05
N HIS A 179 0.21 -17.87 -9.71
CA HIS A 179 0.33 -17.69 -11.17
C HIS A 179 -0.71 -16.74 -11.76
N LEU A 180 -0.83 -15.52 -11.22
CA LEU A 180 -1.74 -14.48 -11.74
C LEU A 180 -1.11 -13.62 -12.84
N VAL A 181 0.16 -13.84 -13.13
CA VAL A 181 0.81 -13.35 -14.35
C VAL A 181 1.27 -14.54 -15.18
N VAL A 182 0.73 -14.64 -16.39
CA VAL A 182 1.06 -15.70 -17.33
C VAL A 182 2.06 -15.16 -18.33
N LYS A 183 3.18 -15.85 -18.52
CA LYS A 183 4.21 -15.48 -19.50
C LYS A 183 3.97 -16.17 -20.82
N ASP A 184 3.92 -15.39 -21.89
CA ASP A 184 3.97 -15.94 -23.24
C ASP A 184 5.33 -16.57 -23.50
N GLN A 185 5.33 -17.84 -23.89
CA GLN A 185 6.57 -18.61 -24.08
C GLN A 185 7.39 -18.18 -25.28
N LYS A 186 6.80 -17.44 -26.25
CA LYS A 186 7.50 -16.91 -27.41
C LYS A 186 8.15 -15.58 -27.17
N THR A 187 7.43 -14.68 -26.52
CA THR A 187 7.84 -13.28 -26.38
C THR A 187 8.37 -12.93 -24.98
N GLY A 188 8.05 -13.77 -23.97
CA GLY A 188 8.37 -13.50 -22.56
C GLY A 188 7.48 -12.40 -21.94
N ILE A 189 6.55 -11.82 -22.68
CA ILE A 189 5.65 -10.78 -22.21
C ILE A 189 4.67 -11.38 -21.20
N GLY A 190 4.47 -10.68 -20.07
CA GLY A 190 3.52 -11.09 -19.05
C GLY A 190 2.11 -10.57 -19.35
N TYR A 191 1.13 -11.43 -19.21
CA TYR A 191 -0.28 -11.10 -19.28
C TYR A 191 -0.93 -11.36 -17.92
N VAL A 192 -1.82 -10.46 -17.50
CA VAL A 192 -2.54 -10.55 -16.22
C VAL A 192 -4.02 -10.83 -16.52
N PRO A 193 -4.50 -12.07 -16.42
CA PRO A 193 -5.88 -12.41 -16.79
C PRO A 193 -6.94 -11.62 -15.99
N LEU A 194 -6.71 -11.35 -14.72
CA LEU A 194 -7.61 -10.55 -13.88
C LEU A 194 -7.75 -9.10 -14.35
N SER A 195 -6.83 -8.59 -15.19
CA SER A 195 -6.96 -7.25 -15.77
C SER A 195 -8.15 -7.12 -16.72
N ASN A 196 -8.72 -8.22 -17.20
CA ASN A 196 -9.96 -8.25 -17.99
C ASN A 196 -11.17 -7.74 -17.19
N LEU A 197 -11.08 -7.73 -15.86
CA LEU A 197 -12.11 -7.21 -14.95
C LEU A 197 -11.93 -5.73 -14.61
N ASN A 198 -10.85 -5.09 -15.09
CA ASN A 198 -10.57 -3.69 -14.77
C ASN A 198 -11.65 -2.76 -15.33
N ASN A 199 -12.09 -1.82 -14.49
CA ASN A 199 -13.08 -0.80 -14.87
C ASN A 199 -12.68 0.56 -14.29
N GLY A 200 -12.24 1.47 -15.14
CA GLY A 200 -11.78 2.80 -14.73
C GLY A 200 -10.61 2.74 -13.75
N ASN A 201 -10.78 3.31 -12.56
CA ASN A 201 -9.76 3.29 -11.49
C ASN A 201 -9.77 1.98 -10.66
N LYS A 202 -10.77 1.12 -10.87
CA LYS A 202 -10.89 -0.17 -10.21
C LYS A 202 -10.07 -1.18 -10.97
N LYS A 203 -8.87 -1.47 -10.47
CA LYS A 203 -7.86 -2.26 -11.17
C LYS A 203 -7.34 -3.38 -10.30
N PHE A 204 -6.94 -4.45 -10.98
CA PHE A 204 -6.07 -5.46 -10.41
C PHE A 204 -4.63 -5.11 -10.71
N GLU A 205 -3.82 -4.97 -9.68
CA GLU A 205 -2.40 -4.68 -9.78
C GLU A 205 -1.60 -5.74 -9.01
N ILE A 206 -0.58 -6.30 -9.64
CA ILE A 206 0.29 -7.29 -9.01
C ILE A 206 1.74 -7.08 -9.42
N TYR A 207 2.64 -6.99 -8.44
CA TYR A 207 4.04 -6.65 -8.66
C TYR A 207 4.97 -7.58 -7.89
N ASP A 208 6.02 -8.07 -8.58
CA ASP A 208 7.19 -8.58 -7.89
C ASP A 208 8.00 -7.37 -7.41
N SER A 209 8.23 -7.29 -6.12
CA SER A 209 8.88 -6.16 -5.48
C SER A 209 10.40 -6.19 -5.60
N LEU A 210 11.02 -5.08 -5.21
CA LEU A 210 12.45 -5.03 -4.93
C LEU A 210 12.79 -5.93 -3.73
N LEU A 211 14.04 -6.34 -3.64
CA LEU A 211 14.58 -7.10 -2.50
C LEU A 211 14.82 -6.15 -1.32
N SER A 212 13.74 -5.71 -0.68
CA SER A 212 13.76 -4.86 0.52
C SER A 212 12.40 -4.89 1.18
N GLU A 213 12.26 -5.64 2.25
CA GLU A 213 11.00 -5.76 2.99
C GLU A 213 10.62 -4.41 3.63
N GLU A 214 11.60 -3.72 4.24
CA GLU A 214 11.36 -2.42 4.88
C GLU A 214 10.82 -1.38 3.88
N ALA A 215 11.50 -1.21 2.75
CA ALA A 215 11.11 -0.19 1.76
C ALA A 215 9.75 -0.52 1.13
N VAL A 216 9.50 -1.79 0.81
CA VAL A 216 8.26 -2.21 0.14
C VAL A 216 7.08 -2.16 1.11
N LEU A 217 7.23 -2.65 2.34
CA LEU A 217 6.19 -2.57 3.36
C LEU A 217 5.85 -1.11 3.70
N ALA A 218 6.85 -0.25 3.82
CA ALA A 218 6.64 1.18 4.06
C ALA A 218 5.87 1.85 2.91
N PHE A 219 6.19 1.48 1.67
CA PHE A 219 5.47 1.98 0.49
C PHE A 219 4.00 1.53 0.50
N GLU A 220 3.75 0.23 0.70
CA GLU A 220 2.38 -0.30 0.69
C GLU A 220 1.56 0.20 1.89
N TYR A 221 2.17 0.45 3.04
CA TYR A 221 1.52 1.16 4.15
C TYR A 221 1.05 2.56 3.73
N GLY A 222 1.94 3.36 3.12
CA GLY A 222 1.59 4.69 2.62
C GLY A 222 0.48 4.64 1.57
N TYR A 223 0.55 3.68 0.66
CA TYR A 223 -0.47 3.46 -0.37
C TYR A 223 -1.83 3.11 0.26
N ALA A 224 -1.87 2.14 1.18
CA ALA A 224 -3.09 1.71 1.85
C ALA A 224 -3.71 2.82 2.72
N SER A 225 -2.90 3.67 3.35
CA SER A 225 -3.39 4.78 4.16
C SER A 225 -4.11 5.86 3.35
N THR A 226 -3.90 5.89 2.04
CA THR A 226 -4.52 6.84 1.10
C THR A 226 -5.59 6.22 0.21
N TRP A 227 -5.86 4.93 0.38
CA TRP A 227 -6.89 4.23 -0.41
C TRP A 227 -7.74 3.29 0.43
N PRO A 228 -8.70 3.80 1.21
CA PRO A 228 -9.54 3.00 2.11
C PRO A 228 -10.43 1.97 1.38
N GLU A 229 -10.78 2.22 0.12
CA GLU A 229 -11.66 1.33 -0.67
C GLU A 229 -10.93 0.15 -1.31
N GLY A 230 -9.59 0.12 -1.28
CA GLY A 230 -8.80 -0.91 -1.95
C GLY A 230 -8.34 -2.02 -1.02
N LEU A 231 -8.30 -3.26 -1.51
CA LEU A 231 -7.54 -4.33 -0.87
C LEU A 231 -6.07 -4.18 -1.26
N ILE A 232 -5.26 -3.74 -0.31
CA ILE A 232 -3.83 -3.55 -0.48
C ILE A 232 -3.09 -4.63 0.31
N VAL A 233 -2.34 -5.46 -0.39
CA VAL A 233 -1.63 -6.61 0.19
C VAL A 233 -0.13 -6.45 -0.02
N TRP A 234 0.62 -6.55 1.06
CA TRP A 234 2.04 -6.88 1.02
C TRP A 234 2.26 -8.33 1.42
N GLU A 235 2.93 -9.10 0.59
CA GLU A 235 3.29 -10.49 0.87
C GLU A 235 4.79 -10.63 1.12
N ALA A 236 5.16 -11.09 2.30
CA ALA A 236 6.53 -11.51 2.56
C ALA A 236 6.83 -12.80 1.81
N GLN A 237 8.07 -13.00 1.35
CA GLN A 237 8.45 -14.27 0.71
C GLN A 237 8.33 -15.45 1.68
N PHE A 238 8.79 -15.26 2.91
CA PHE A 238 8.45 -16.04 4.11
C PHE A 238 8.15 -15.05 5.22
N GLY A 239 7.21 -15.39 6.09
CA GLY A 239 6.79 -14.53 7.17
C GLY A 239 7.93 -14.16 8.14
N ASP A 240 8.96 -14.99 8.22
CA ASP A 240 10.18 -14.70 9.00
C ASP A 240 10.81 -13.36 8.66
N PHE A 241 10.77 -12.96 7.37
CA PHE A 241 11.43 -11.74 6.89
C PHE A 241 10.77 -10.44 7.32
N VAL A 242 9.67 -10.48 8.05
CA VAL A 242 9.11 -9.28 8.69
C VAL A 242 10.09 -8.62 9.66
N ASN A 243 11.09 -9.37 10.16
CA ASN A 243 12.08 -8.85 11.10
C ASN A 243 12.91 -7.69 10.53
N VAL A 244 13.19 -7.69 9.21
CA VAL A 244 13.91 -6.58 8.57
C VAL A 244 13.03 -5.36 8.25
N ALA A 245 11.71 -5.49 8.43
CA ALA A 245 10.75 -4.40 8.32
C ALA A 245 10.11 -4.02 9.67
N GLN A 246 10.65 -4.50 10.78
CA GLN A 246 10.07 -4.32 12.12
C GLN A 246 9.82 -2.86 12.48
N VAL A 247 10.69 -1.96 12.05
CA VAL A 247 10.53 -0.52 12.32
C VAL A 247 9.26 0.05 11.67
N VAL A 248 8.88 -0.43 10.49
CA VAL A 248 7.65 0.00 9.81
C VAL A 248 6.43 -0.52 10.57
N ILE A 249 6.50 -1.76 11.06
CA ILE A 249 5.42 -2.36 11.87
C ILE A 249 5.23 -1.56 13.15
N ASP A 250 6.30 -1.35 13.93
CA ASP A 250 6.23 -0.73 15.26
C ASP A 250 5.88 0.77 15.19
N GLN A 251 6.47 1.50 14.25
CA GLN A 251 6.36 2.95 14.22
C GLN A 251 5.20 3.48 13.38
N PHE A 252 4.67 2.67 12.47
CA PHE A 252 3.61 3.09 11.57
C PHE A 252 2.38 2.18 11.64
N ILE A 253 2.49 0.90 11.28
CA ILE A 253 1.32 0.03 11.12
C ILE A 253 0.50 -0.08 12.41
N VAL A 254 1.15 -0.41 13.53
CA VAL A 254 0.44 -0.65 14.80
C VAL A 254 0.18 0.61 15.62
N SER A 255 0.81 1.73 15.30
CA SER A 255 0.81 2.92 16.16
C SER A 255 0.33 4.22 15.49
N ALA A 256 0.14 4.23 14.18
CA ALA A 256 -0.18 5.45 13.44
C ALA A 256 -1.55 6.04 13.79
N GLU A 257 -2.54 5.21 14.10
CA GLU A 257 -3.84 5.69 14.54
C GLU A 257 -3.72 6.52 15.83
N THR A 258 -3.03 6.00 16.84
CA THR A 258 -2.83 6.70 18.11
C THR A 258 -1.95 7.94 17.98
N LYS A 259 -0.89 7.88 17.16
CA LYS A 259 0.06 8.99 17.01
C LYS A 259 -0.50 10.13 16.14
N TRP A 260 -1.21 9.78 15.07
CA TRP A 260 -1.50 10.72 13.99
C TRP A 260 -2.94 10.65 13.46
N ASN A 261 -3.81 9.88 14.08
CA ASN A 261 -5.15 9.56 13.57
C ASN A 261 -5.11 9.05 12.11
N ARG A 262 -4.10 8.22 11.80
CA ARG A 262 -3.91 7.64 10.48
C ARG A 262 -4.31 6.18 10.49
N LEU A 263 -5.33 5.84 9.72
CA LEU A 263 -5.78 4.48 9.49
C LEU A 263 -5.09 3.88 8.26
N SER A 264 -5.03 2.57 8.21
CA SER A 264 -4.55 1.83 7.05
C SER A 264 -5.31 0.52 6.93
N GLY A 265 -5.77 0.19 5.73
CA GLY A 265 -6.37 -1.10 5.40
C GLY A 265 -5.34 -2.11 4.89
N LEU A 266 -4.06 -1.91 5.18
CA LEU A 266 -3.00 -2.81 4.72
C LEU A 266 -3.20 -4.23 5.25
N THR A 267 -3.16 -5.19 4.35
CA THR A 267 -3.13 -6.61 4.66
C THR A 267 -1.72 -7.15 4.46
N MET A 268 -1.21 -7.89 5.44
CA MET A 268 0.09 -8.56 5.32
C MET A 268 -0.10 -10.07 5.20
N PHE A 269 0.38 -10.65 4.09
CA PHE A 269 0.46 -12.09 3.93
C PHE A 269 1.83 -12.57 4.40
N LEU A 270 1.81 -13.40 5.43
CA LEU A 270 3.02 -13.87 6.10
C LEU A 270 3.06 -15.41 6.09
N PRO A 271 3.62 -16.03 5.05
CA PRO A 271 3.72 -17.49 4.99
C PRO A 271 4.36 -18.06 6.26
N HIS A 272 3.66 -19.01 6.87
CA HIS A 272 4.00 -19.63 8.15
C HIS A 272 3.78 -21.13 8.09
N GLY A 273 4.80 -21.91 8.43
CA GLY A 273 4.76 -23.38 8.40
C GLY A 273 6.14 -23.97 8.22
N TYR A 274 6.22 -25.28 8.10
CA TYR A 274 7.48 -26.02 8.02
C TYR A 274 7.77 -26.57 6.62
N GLU A 275 7.22 -25.96 5.58
CA GLU A 275 7.43 -26.32 4.17
C GLU A 275 8.74 -25.77 3.63
N GLY A 276 9.27 -24.69 4.23
CA GLY A 276 10.54 -24.10 3.90
C GLY A 276 11.72 -24.90 4.46
N GLN A 277 12.90 -24.70 3.87
CA GLN A 277 14.13 -25.37 4.27
C GLN A 277 15.19 -24.36 4.70
N GLY A 278 15.76 -24.59 5.86
CA GLY A 278 16.80 -23.74 6.43
C GLY A 278 16.29 -22.71 7.44
N PRO A 279 17.20 -21.88 7.99
CA PRO A 279 16.85 -20.79 8.90
C PRO A 279 15.95 -19.76 8.22
N GLU A 280 15.09 -19.09 9.01
CA GLU A 280 14.22 -18.00 8.55
C GLU A 280 13.20 -18.43 7.46
N HIS A 281 12.71 -19.70 7.50
CA HIS A 281 11.76 -20.24 6.54
C HIS A 281 10.61 -21.00 7.19
N SER A 282 10.22 -20.65 8.41
CA SER A 282 9.19 -21.39 9.16
C SER A 282 8.19 -20.50 9.88
N SER A 283 8.63 -19.45 10.57
CA SER A 283 7.80 -18.69 11.48
C SER A 283 7.59 -17.25 11.06
N CYS A 284 6.33 -16.85 10.88
CA CYS A 284 5.97 -15.43 10.73
C CYS A 284 6.03 -14.66 12.05
N ARG A 285 6.52 -15.26 13.12
CA ARG A 285 6.68 -14.62 14.43
C ARG A 285 5.34 -14.11 15.00
N LEU A 286 4.33 -14.97 14.97
CA LEU A 286 2.95 -14.68 15.45
C LEU A 286 2.95 -14.03 16.83
N GLU A 287 3.80 -14.51 17.74
CA GLU A 287 3.94 -14.00 19.10
C GLU A 287 4.27 -12.51 19.15
N ARG A 288 5.04 -11.99 18.19
CA ARG A 288 5.36 -10.57 18.10
C ARG A 288 4.15 -9.73 17.71
N PHE A 289 3.37 -10.20 16.73
CA PHE A 289 2.14 -9.52 16.33
C PHE A 289 1.10 -9.55 17.45
N LEU A 290 0.95 -10.67 18.14
CA LEU A 290 0.03 -10.78 19.28
C LEU A 290 0.41 -9.82 20.41
N GLN A 291 1.71 -9.62 20.67
CA GLN A 291 2.18 -8.61 21.65
C GLN A 291 1.86 -7.17 21.25
N LEU A 292 1.75 -6.90 19.93
CA LEU A 292 1.47 -5.58 19.39
C LEU A 292 -0.02 -5.25 19.30
N CYS A 293 -0.90 -6.25 19.51
CA CYS A 293 -2.34 -6.04 19.53
C CYS A 293 -2.76 -5.18 20.73
N ALA A 294 -3.38 -4.05 20.46
CA ALA A 294 -3.91 -3.14 21.48
C ALA A 294 -5.05 -2.30 20.87
N TYR A 295 -6.20 -2.27 21.54
CA TYR A 295 -7.36 -1.47 21.12
C TYR A 295 -7.79 -1.70 19.66
N ASP A 296 -7.75 -2.96 19.20
CA ASP A 296 -8.12 -3.39 17.84
C ASP A 296 -7.28 -2.74 16.72
N ASN A 297 -6.05 -2.32 17.02
CA ASN A 297 -5.14 -1.67 16.07
C ASN A 297 -4.70 -2.58 14.92
N ILE A 298 -4.64 -3.88 15.13
CA ILE A 298 -4.36 -4.92 14.11
C ILE A 298 -5.19 -6.18 14.39
N GLN A 299 -5.43 -6.97 13.36
CA GLN A 299 -6.08 -8.26 13.45
C GLN A 299 -5.13 -9.36 12.98
N VAL A 300 -4.90 -10.37 13.81
CA VAL A 300 -4.04 -11.51 13.48
C VAL A 300 -4.93 -12.71 13.12
N CYS A 301 -4.89 -13.12 11.86
CA CYS A 301 -5.74 -14.17 11.33
C CYS A 301 -4.90 -15.35 10.85
N VAL A 302 -5.38 -16.58 11.10
CA VAL A 302 -4.75 -17.83 10.62
C VAL A 302 -5.79 -18.67 9.90
N PRO A 303 -6.08 -18.36 8.62
CA PRO A 303 -7.00 -19.19 7.84
C PRO A 303 -6.38 -20.58 7.58
N THR A 304 -7.16 -21.63 7.78
CA THR A 304 -6.71 -23.02 7.65
C THR A 304 -7.34 -23.77 6.48
N MET A 305 -8.33 -23.16 5.84
CA MET A 305 -9.02 -23.73 4.67
C MET A 305 -9.17 -22.69 3.55
N PRO A 306 -9.23 -23.14 2.29
CA PRO A 306 -9.45 -22.25 1.16
C PRO A 306 -10.67 -21.34 1.29
N ALA A 307 -11.78 -21.84 1.83
CA ALA A 307 -12.97 -21.03 2.08
C ALA A 307 -12.70 -19.88 3.04
N GLN A 308 -11.84 -20.06 4.04
CA GLN A 308 -11.53 -19.02 5.01
C GLN A 308 -10.72 -17.88 4.39
N ILE A 309 -9.74 -18.17 3.52
CA ILE A 309 -9.01 -17.10 2.84
C ILE A 309 -9.88 -16.35 1.84
N PHE A 310 -10.88 -17.01 1.24
CA PHE A 310 -11.83 -16.35 0.37
C PHE A 310 -12.69 -15.33 1.12
N HIS A 311 -13.14 -15.67 2.34
CA HIS A 311 -14.03 -14.82 3.13
C HIS A 311 -13.30 -13.79 4.00
N LEU A 312 -11.99 -13.96 4.21
CA LEU A 312 -11.15 -13.02 4.97
C LEU A 312 -10.95 -11.73 4.20
#